data_08b2d07b0109bd8f769f3248d41032b6
#
_entry.id   08b2d07b0109bd8f769f3248d41032b6
#
_cell.length_a   1.000
_cell.length_b   1.000
_cell.length_c   1.000
_cell.angle_alpha   90.00
_cell.angle_beta   90.00
_cell.angle_gamma   90.00
#
_symmetry.space_group_name_H-M   'P 1'
#
loop_
_entity.id
_entity.type
_entity.pdbx_description
1 polymer ?
#
loop_
_entity_poly.entity_id
_entity_poly.type
_entity_poly.pdbx_seq_one_letter_code
_entity_poly.pdbx_strand_id
1 'polypeptide(L)'
;MMADVAESLARHGVRYAVIGAMAAAAHGVVRASLDADAIVALQVREAQALRESLAGDGYDVALRSGDVDDPIPGMLEIRDRYGNRVDLLLGLRGMDPELLGRTLPVRLGGVELAIVGKEDFIAMKAYAGGPVDLADARAVIDLGRDSLDAELLRRLAQRFGRDTLRVVEGLLGSGDE
;
A
#
# COMPACT_ATOMS: atom_id res chain seq x y z
N MET A 1 5.90 12.70 -9.47
CA MET A 1 6.56 11.37 -9.52
C MET A 1 5.57 10.21 -9.37
N MET A 2 4.77 10.05 -8.27
CA MET A 2 3.81 8.92 -8.18
C MET A 2 2.84 8.87 -9.37
N ALA A 3 2.35 10.03 -9.83
CA ALA A 3 1.48 10.11 -10.99
C ALA A 3 2.15 9.58 -12.27
N ASP A 4 3.39 9.97 -12.53
CA ASP A 4 4.14 9.51 -13.72
C ASP A 4 4.42 7.99 -13.66
N VAL A 5 4.73 7.49 -12.46
CA VAL A 5 4.86 6.03 -12.23
C VAL A 5 3.53 5.31 -12.47
N ALA A 6 2.42 5.88 -11.99
CA ALA A 6 1.09 5.32 -12.23
C ALA A 6 0.73 5.26 -13.73
N GLU A 7 1.07 6.30 -14.50
CA GLU A 7 0.91 6.28 -15.96
C GLU A 7 1.77 5.20 -16.63
N SER A 8 3.00 5.01 -16.15
CA SER A 8 3.86 3.93 -16.65
C SER A 8 3.28 2.56 -16.35
N LEU A 9 2.77 2.33 -15.12
CA LEU A 9 2.07 1.10 -14.76
C LEU A 9 0.87 0.84 -15.67
N ALA A 10 0.06 1.87 -15.95
CA ALA A 10 -1.09 1.77 -16.85
C ALA A 10 -0.68 1.38 -18.28
N ARG A 11 0.39 1.96 -18.83
CA ARG A 11 0.93 1.59 -20.16
C ARG A 11 1.33 0.12 -20.25
N HIS A 12 1.77 -0.47 -19.13
CA HIS A 12 2.13 -1.90 -19.05
C HIS A 12 0.99 -2.80 -18.61
N GLY A 13 -0.22 -2.27 -18.44
CA GLY A 13 -1.37 -3.03 -17.96
C GLY A 13 -1.22 -3.57 -16.54
N VAL A 14 -0.33 -2.97 -15.74
CA VAL A 14 -0.06 -3.39 -14.36
C VAL A 14 -1.04 -2.70 -13.42
N ARG A 15 -1.87 -3.49 -12.73
CA ARG A 15 -2.75 -2.97 -11.67
C ARG A 15 -1.94 -2.69 -10.41
N TYR A 16 -2.32 -1.65 -9.69
CA TYR A 16 -1.65 -1.22 -8.47
C TYR A 16 -2.63 -0.65 -7.45
N ALA A 17 -2.18 -0.52 -6.22
CA ALA A 17 -2.83 0.27 -5.18
C ALA A 17 -1.78 1.09 -4.43
N VAL A 18 -1.97 2.41 -4.35
CA VAL A 18 -1.16 3.29 -3.52
C VAL A 18 -1.44 2.97 -2.05
N ILE A 19 -0.39 2.87 -1.27
CA ILE A 19 -0.40 2.56 0.17
C ILE A 19 0.33 3.65 0.96
N GLY A 20 0.78 3.37 2.15
CA GLY A 20 1.63 4.28 2.94
C GLY A 20 0.96 5.61 3.31
N ALA A 21 1.75 6.67 3.38
CA ALA A 21 1.27 7.98 3.81
C ALA A 21 0.26 8.62 2.87
N MET A 22 0.35 8.38 1.57
CA MET A 22 -0.61 8.91 0.60
C MET A 22 -1.98 8.26 0.78
N ALA A 23 -2.03 6.96 1.06
CA ALA A 23 -3.27 6.28 1.39
C ALA A 23 -3.84 6.75 2.73
N ALA A 24 -3.01 6.94 3.75
CA ALA A 24 -3.43 7.53 5.02
C ALA A 24 -4.11 8.89 4.80
N ALA A 25 -3.50 9.76 3.98
CA ALA A 25 -4.05 11.08 3.65
C ALA A 25 -5.39 10.99 2.91
N ALA A 26 -5.55 10.04 1.98
CA ALA A 26 -6.81 9.79 1.29
C ALA A 26 -7.93 9.31 2.24
N HIS A 27 -7.56 8.62 3.32
CA HIS A 27 -8.47 8.22 4.41
C HIS A 27 -8.59 9.26 5.53
N GLY A 28 -8.08 10.48 5.33
CA GLY A 28 -8.22 11.61 6.25
C GLY A 28 -7.08 11.80 7.26
N VAL A 29 -6.05 10.96 7.25
CA VAL A 29 -4.91 11.03 8.18
C VAL A 29 -3.70 11.65 7.49
N VAL A 30 -3.51 12.96 7.64
CA VAL A 30 -2.43 13.70 6.99
C VAL A 30 -1.16 13.68 7.84
N ARG A 31 -0.08 13.16 7.29
CA ARG A 31 1.27 13.23 7.86
C ARG A 31 2.33 13.45 6.79
N ALA A 32 3.47 13.99 7.17
CA ALA A 32 4.60 14.13 6.26
C ALA A 32 5.18 12.76 5.87
N SER A 33 5.50 12.61 4.59
CA SER A 33 6.31 11.52 4.04
C SER A 33 7.15 12.05 2.89
N LEU A 34 8.35 11.51 2.73
CA LEU A 34 9.23 11.83 1.62
C LEU A 34 9.06 10.83 0.45
N ASP A 35 8.51 9.65 0.75
CA ASP A 35 8.37 8.54 -0.19
C ASP A 35 6.89 8.26 -0.46
N ALA A 36 6.62 7.77 -1.65
CA ALA A 36 5.33 7.20 -2.02
C ALA A 36 5.47 5.68 -2.17
N ASP A 37 4.46 4.95 -1.74
CA ASP A 37 4.46 3.50 -1.75
C ASP A 37 3.25 2.98 -2.52
N ALA A 38 3.41 1.89 -3.28
CA ALA A 38 2.30 1.18 -3.89
C ALA A 38 2.55 -0.33 -3.92
N ILE A 39 1.48 -1.12 -3.87
CA ILE A 39 1.50 -2.54 -4.18
C ILE A 39 1.11 -2.72 -5.64
N VAL A 40 1.80 -3.60 -6.36
CA VAL A 40 1.53 -3.91 -7.76
C VAL A 40 1.18 -5.39 -7.96
N ALA A 41 0.29 -5.66 -8.92
CA ALA A 41 -0.03 -7.02 -9.37
C ALA A 41 1.04 -7.53 -10.34
N LEU A 42 2.26 -7.70 -9.85
CA LEU A 42 3.40 -8.13 -10.65
C LEU A 42 4.28 -9.07 -9.84
N GLN A 43 4.73 -10.14 -10.45
CA GLN A 43 5.68 -11.04 -9.79
C GLN A 43 7.11 -10.54 -10.01
N VAL A 44 8.03 -10.92 -9.11
CA VAL A 44 9.45 -10.50 -9.19
C VAL A 44 10.08 -10.81 -10.56
N ARG A 45 9.76 -11.97 -11.15
CA ARG A 45 10.26 -12.37 -12.48
C ARG A 45 9.73 -11.50 -13.64
N GLU A 46 8.59 -10.83 -13.44
CA GLU A 46 7.92 -9.97 -14.43
C GLU A 46 8.35 -8.51 -14.29
N ALA A 47 8.92 -8.16 -13.14
CA ALA A 47 9.32 -6.79 -12.79
C ALA A 47 10.47 -6.26 -13.66
N GLN A 48 11.24 -7.13 -14.32
CA GLN A 48 12.38 -6.71 -15.14
C GLN A 48 11.96 -5.80 -16.31
N ALA A 49 10.88 -6.15 -17.02
CA ALA A 49 10.38 -5.34 -18.13
C ALA A 49 9.91 -3.96 -17.68
N LEU A 50 9.21 -3.90 -16.53
CA LEU A 50 8.80 -2.61 -15.93
C LEU A 50 10.02 -1.79 -15.49
N ARG A 51 11.02 -2.41 -14.89
CA ARG A 51 12.28 -1.77 -14.50
C ARG A 51 12.98 -1.13 -15.71
N GLU A 52 13.10 -1.88 -16.81
CA GLU A 52 13.75 -1.40 -18.02
C GLU A 52 12.98 -0.23 -18.64
N SER A 53 11.66 -0.28 -18.64
CA SER A 53 10.83 0.81 -19.14
C SER A 53 10.99 2.09 -18.29
N LEU A 54 10.91 1.97 -16.97
CA LEU A 54 11.09 3.10 -16.06
C LEU A 54 12.51 3.70 -16.16
N ALA A 55 13.54 2.85 -16.33
CA ALA A 55 14.90 3.32 -16.57
C ALA A 55 15.00 4.07 -17.91
N GLY A 56 14.29 3.61 -18.94
CA GLY A 56 14.17 4.31 -20.23
C GLY A 56 13.46 5.66 -20.12
N ASP A 57 12.54 5.81 -19.19
CA ASP A 57 11.86 7.08 -18.87
C ASP A 57 12.75 8.04 -18.03
N GLY A 58 13.98 7.62 -17.68
CA GLY A 58 14.98 8.45 -16.99
C GLY A 58 14.99 8.34 -15.48
N TYR A 59 14.35 7.30 -14.91
CA TYR A 59 14.43 6.99 -13.49
C TYR A 59 15.62 6.09 -13.16
N ASP A 60 16.18 6.24 -11.96
CA ASP A 60 17.05 5.23 -11.36
C ASP A 60 16.18 4.18 -10.68
N VAL A 61 16.31 2.90 -11.12
CA VAL A 61 15.42 1.83 -10.69
C VAL A 61 16.22 0.62 -10.20
N ALA A 62 16.10 0.34 -8.91
CA ALA A 62 16.68 -0.85 -8.27
C ALA A 62 15.59 -1.90 -8.01
N LEU A 63 15.82 -3.14 -8.47
CA LEU A 63 15.00 -4.29 -8.09
C LEU A 63 15.66 -5.00 -6.91
N ARG A 64 14.94 -5.09 -5.80
CA ARG A 64 15.33 -5.85 -4.61
C ARG A 64 14.43 -7.08 -4.49
N SER A 65 15.03 -8.24 -4.24
CA SER A 65 14.30 -9.46 -3.93
C SER A 65 14.38 -9.72 -2.43
N GLY A 66 13.26 -10.03 -1.83
CA GLY A 66 13.20 -10.50 -0.45
C GLY A 66 13.61 -11.95 -0.34
N ASP A 67 13.99 -12.37 0.85
CA ASP A 67 14.27 -13.77 1.18
C ASP A 67 12.97 -14.60 1.30
N VAL A 68 13.14 -15.93 1.46
CA VAL A 68 11.99 -16.85 1.57
C VAL A 68 11.06 -16.50 2.72
N ASP A 69 11.57 -15.93 3.80
CA ASP A 69 10.79 -15.54 4.99
C ASP A 69 10.37 -14.07 4.98
N ASP A 70 10.83 -13.27 4.01
CA ASP A 70 10.46 -11.85 3.91
C ASP A 70 8.96 -11.70 3.58
N PRO A 71 8.20 -10.88 4.31
CA PRO A 71 6.82 -10.58 3.99
C PRO A 71 6.65 -9.90 2.63
N ILE A 72 7.67 -9.23 2.11
CA ILE A 72 7.70 -8.55 0.81
C ILE A 72 8.57 -9.36 -0.15
N PRO A 73 8.00 -10.11 -1.11
CA PRO A 73 8.76 -10.96 -2.03
C PRO A 73 9.76 -10.20 -2.91
N GLY A 74 9.48 -8.93 -3.17
CA GLY A 74 10.37 -8.07 -3.93
C GLY A 74 9.84 -6.64 -3.98
N MET A 75 10.72 -5.71 -4.37
CA MET A 75 10.42 -4.28 -4.43
C MET A 75 11.20 -3.62 -5.56
N LEU A 76 10.55 -2.75 -6.32
CA LEU A 76 11.20 -1.79 -7.20
C LEU A 76 11.31 -0.46 -6.47
N GLU A 77 12.53 -0.04 -6.17
CA GLU A 77 12.84 1.30 -5.67
C GLU A 77 13.11 2.21 -6.87
N ILE A 78 12.30 3.25 -7.02
CA ILE A 78 12.34 4.18 -8.16
C ILE A 78 12.72 5.55 -7.62
N ARG A 79 13.75 6.17 -8.19
CA ARG A 79 14.22 7.52 -7.84
C ARG A 79 14.24 8.42 -9.05
N ASP A 80 13.82 9.66 -8.89
CA ASP A 80 14.02 10.69 -9.90
C ASP A 80 15.31 11.48 -9.65
N ARG A 81 15.67 12.34 -10.61
CA ARG A 81 16.84 13.22 -10.52
C ARG A 81 16.78 14.26 -9.38
N TYR A 82 15.62 14.45 -8.76
CA TYR A 82 15.42 15.39 -7.67
C TYR A 82 15.46 14.73 -6.30
N GLY A 83 15.66 13.41 -6.26
CA GLY A 83 15.71 12.62 -5.03
C GLY A 83 14.34 12.18 -4.50
N ASN A 84 13.25 12.41 -5.25
CA ASN A 84 11.96 11.81 -4.89
C ASN A 84 12.02 10.30 -5.09
N ARG A 85 11.28 9.56 -4.27
CA ARG A 85 11.26 8.11 -4.27
C ARG A 85 9.84 7.54 -4.34
N VAL A 86 9.70 6.47 -5.10
CA VAL A 86 8.51 5.61 -5.12
C VAL A 86 8.96 4.16 -4.92
N ASP A 87 8.35 3.47 -3.97
CA ASP A 87 8.56 2.05 -3.73
C ASP A 87 7.37 1.25 -4.25
N LEU A 88 7.60 0.34 -5.20
CA LEU A 88 6.59 -0.59 -5.68
C LEU A 88 6.83 -1.96 -5.06
N LEU A 89 5.96 -2.37 -4.15
CA LEU A 89 5.98 -3.69 -3.55
C LEU A 89 5.40 -4.71 -4.53
N LEU A 90 6.15 -5.76 -4.83
CA LEU A 90 5.74 -6.85 -5.72
C LEU A 90 4.94 -7.90 -4.92
N GLY A 91 3.85 -7.45 -4.32
CA GLY A 91 3.01 -8.23 -3.43
C GLY A 91 3.38 -8.10 -1.94
N LEU A 92 2.54 -8.69 -1.11
CA LEU A 92 2.72 -8.79 0.34
C LEU A 92 2.12 -10.13 0.79
N ARG A 93 2.85 -10.90 1.59
CA ARG A 93 2.34 -12.19 2.10
C ARG A 93 1.12 -11.97 2.99
N GLY A 94 0.12 -12.82 2.81
CA GLY A 94 -1.16 -12.68 3.50
C GLY A 94 -2.11 -11.67 2.88
N MET A 95 -1.65 -10.85 1.94
CA MET A 95 -2.50 -9.91 1.20
C MET A 95 -3.68 -10.63 0.54
N ASP A 96 -4.85 -10.01 0.58
CA ASP A 96 -6.01 -10.52 -0.13
C ASP A 96 -5.85 -10.34 -1.65
N PRO A 97 -6.08 -11.38 -2.48
CA PRO A 97 -5.98 -11.25 -3.94
C PRO A 97 -6.93 -10.22 -4.55
N GLU A 98 -8.05 -9.93 -3.86
CA GLU A 98 -9.04 -8.95 -4.31
C GLU A 98 -8.74 -7.51 -3.89
N LEU A 99 -7.63 -7.25 -3.16
CA LEU A 99 -7.24 -5.91 -2.72
C LEU A 99 -7.28 -4.90 -3.86
N LEU A 100 -6.73 -5.25 -5.02
CA LEU A 100 -6.69 -4.36 -6.19
C LEU A 100 -8.07 -4.15 -6.85
N GLY A 101 -9.08 -4.90 -6.47
CA GLY A 101 -10.48 -4.71 -6.86
C GLY A 101 -11.25 -3.76 -5.92
N ARG A 102 -10.71 -3.47 -4.74
CA ARG A 102 -11.33 -2.62 -3.71
C ARG A 102 -10.67 -1.24 -3.59
N THR A 103 -9.88 -0.84 -4.58
CA THR A 103 -9.23 0.47 -4.57
C THR A 103 -10.22 1.62 -4.73
N LEU A 104 -9.88 2.77 -4.14
CA LEU A 104 -10.62 4.01 -4.27
C LEU A 104 -9.91 4.92 -5.28
N PRO A 105 -10.62 5.46 -6.30
CA PRO A 105 -10.04 6.43 -7.22
C PRO A 105 -9.91 7.80 -6.53
N VAL A 106 -8.70 8.35 -6.51
CA VAL A 106 -8.43 9.69 -5.96
C VAL A 106 -7.67 10.51 -7.00
N ARG A 107 -8.15 11.71 -7.31
CA ARG A 107 -7.48 12.62 -8.24
C ARG A 107 -6.41 13.46 -7.54
N LEU A 108 -5.18 13.36 -8.04
CA LEU A 108 -4.04 14.15 -7.60
C LEU A 108 -3.33 14.74 -8.83
N GLY A 109 -3.24 16.08 -8.91
CA GLY A 109 -2.52 16.74 -10.00
C GLY A 109 -3.06 16.41 -11.41
N GLY A 110 -4.34 16.08 -11.54
CA GLY A 110 -4.97 15.73 -12.83
C GLY A 110 -4.91 14.24 -13.17
N VAL A 111 -4.15 13.44 -12.43
CA VAL A 111 -4.05 11.97 -12.59
C VAL A 111 -4.95 11.29 -11.55
N GLU A 112 -5.64 10.23 -11.97
CA GLU A 112 -6.41 9.39 -11.07
C GLU A 112 -5.51 8.26 -10.53
N LEU A 113 -5.36 8.22 -9.21
CA LEU A 113 -4.60 7.19 -8.50
C LEU A 113 -5.55 6.18 -7.86
N ALA A 114 -5.21 4.90 -7.95
CA ALA A 114 -5.89 3.83 -7.25
C ALA A 114 -5.33 3.74 -5.82
N ILE A 115 -6.11 4.15 -4.84
CA ILE A 115 -5.73 4.11 -3.42
C ILE A 115 -6.26 2.83 -2.79
N VAL A 116 -5.48 2.17 -1.94
CA VAL A 116 -5.91 0.98 -1.21
C VAL A 116 -7.18 1.26 -0.38
N GLY A 117 -8.10 0.31 -0.34
CA GLY A 117 -9.32 0.41 0.46
C GLY A 117 -9.02 0.53 1.96
N LYS A 118 -9.96 1.11 2.69
CA LYS A 118 -9.80 1.43 4.13
C LYS A 118 -9.46 0.17 4.96
N GLU A 119 -10.22 -0.89 4.80
CA GLU A 119 -10.05 -2.13 5.56
C GLU A 119 -8.74 -2.83 5.22
N ASP A 120 -8.36 -2.87 3.93
CA ASP A 120 -7.06 -3.38 3.49
C ASP A 120 -5.91 -2.55 4.08
N PHE A 121 -6.03 -1.22 4.07
CA PHE A 121 -5.04 -0.31 4.68
C PHE A 121 -4.86 -0.60 6.17
N ILE A 122 -5.95 -0.68 6.94
CA ILE A 122 -5.91 -0.95 8.38
C ILE A 122 -5.28 -2.32 8.67
N ALA A 123 -5.68 -3.36 7.92
CA ALA A 123 -5.14 -4.71 8.10
C ALA A 123 -3.63 -4.77 7.83
N MET A 124 -3.16 -4.10 6.77
CA MET A 124 -1.73 -4.02 6.44
C MET A 124 -0.95 -3.25 7.50
N LYS A 125 -1.49 -2.14 8.02
CA LYS A 125 -0.89 -1.36 9.09
C LYS A 125 -0.82 -2.14 10.40
N ALA A 126 -1.87 -2.88 10.75
CA ALA A 126 -1.89 -3.77 11.90
C ALA A 126 -0.86 -4.92 11.76
N TYR A 127 -0.65 -5.42 10.54
CA TYR A 127 0.38 -6.43 10.24
C TYR A 127 1.79 -5.88 10.38
N ALA A 128 2.06 -4.68 9.87
CA ALA A 128 3.37 -4.01 10.01
C ALA A 128 3.70 -3.74 11.49
N GLY A 129 2.71 -3.37 12.31
CA GLY A 129 2.77 -3.33 13.76
C GLY A 129 3.69 -2.26 14.36
N GLY A 130 4.31 -1.41 13.55
CA GLY A 130 5.13 -0.30 14.02
C GLY A 130 4.29 0.79 14.73
N PRO A 131 4.88 1.59 15.64
CA PRO A 131 4.12 2.62 16.37
C PRO A 131 3.38 3.60 15.45
N VAL A 132 4.01 4.02 14.34
CA VAL A 132 3.40 4.90 13.34
C VAL A 132 2.29 4.18 12.58
N ASP A 133 2.49 2.89 12.26
CA ASP A 133 1.49 2.09 11.55
C ASP A 133 0.22 1.90 12.38
N LEU A 134 0.39 1.59 13.67
CA LEU A 134 -0.73 1.44 14.59
C LEU A 134 -1.46 2.76 14.84
N ALA A 135 -0.73 3.88 14.89
CA ALA A 135 -1.33 5.21 14.98
C ALA A 135 -2.14 5.56 13.72
N ASP A 136 -1.60 5.29 12.52
CA ASP A 136 -2.30 5.46 11.25
C ASP A 136 -3.59 4.61 11.22
N ALA A 137 -3.48 3.32 11.57
CA ALA A 137 -4.62 2.40 11.60
C ALA A 137 -5.73 2.88 12.56
N ARG A 138 -5.35 3.29 13.78
CA ARG A 138 -6.27 3.84 14.77
C ARG A 138 -6.98 5.08 14.25
N ALA A 139 -6.23 6.05 13.73
CA ALA A 139 -6.80 7.29 13.22
C ALA A 139 -7.78 7.07 12.06
N VAL A 140 -7.48 6.13 11.14
CA VAL A 140 -8.40 5.77 10.04
C VAL A 140 -9.67 5.09 10.58
N ILE A 141 -9.58 4.23 11.61
CA ILE A 141 -10.75 3.64 12.27
C ILE A 141 -11.61 4.74 12.89
N ASP A 142 -11.02 5.63 13.66
CA ASP A 142 -11.76 6.67 14.40
C ASP A 142 -12.46 7.65 13.46
N LEU A 143 -11.82 8.05 12.34
CA LEU A 143 -12.40 8.91 11.33
C LEU A 143 -13.48 8.24 10.47
N GLY A 144 -13.38 6.93 10.28
CA GLY A 144 -14.23 6.18 9.37
C GLY A 144 -15.14 5.17 10.03
N ARG A 145 -15.36 5.22 11.35
CA ARG A 145 -16.06 4.21 12.16
C ARG A 145 -17.43 3.83 11.59
N ASP A 146 -18.24 4.81 11.23
CA ASP A 146 -19.61 4.58 10.74
C ASP A 146 -19.68 3.88 9.38
N SER A 147 -18.59 3.92 8.60
CA SER A 147 -18.50 3.33 7.26
C SER A 147 -17.48 2.18 7.18
N LEU A 148 -17.00 1.71 8.33
CA LEU A 148 -16.02 0.61 8.41
C LEU A 148 -16.74 -0.74 8.33
N ASP A 149 -16.35 -1.59 7.38
CA ASP A 149 -16.73 -2.99 7.35
C ASP A 149 -15.83 -3.81 8.29
N ALA A 150 -16.24 -3.88 9.55
CA ALA A 150 -15.49 -4.60 10.59
C ALA A 150 -15.38 -6.12 10.32
N GLU A 151 -16.34 -6.71 9.60
CA GLU A 151 -16.27 -8.12 9.21
C GLU A 151 -15.21 -8.34 8.13
N LEU A 152 -15.20 -7.50 7.11
CA LEU A 152 -14.15 -7.52 6.09
C LEU A 152 -12.78 -7.31 6.73
N LEU A 153 -12.64 -6.31 7.60
CA LEU A 153 -11.39 -6.02 8.29
C LEU A 153 -10.86 -7.23 9.08
N ARG A 154 -11.74 -7.94 9.82
CA ARG A 154 -11.36 -9.16 10.54
C ARG A 154 -10.89 -10.26 9.60
N ARG A 155 -11.60 -10.49 8.49
CA ARG A 155 -11.20 -11.48 7.48
C ARG A 155 -9.83 -11.15 6.88
N LEU A 156 -9.58 -9.88 6.55
CA LEU A 156 -8.29 -9.42 6.02
C LEU A 156 -7.17 -9.58 7.05
N ALA A 157 -7.40 -9.18 8.30
CA ALA A 157 -6.42 -9.35 9.39
C ALA A 157 -6.09 -10.83 9.64
N GLN A 158 -7.09 -11.72 9.58
CA GLN A 158 -6.91 -13.16 9.74
C GLN A 158 -5.97 -13.75 8.69
N ARG A 159 -5.95 -13.22 7.46
CA ARG A 159 -5.04 -13.65 6.39
C ARG A 159 -3.57 -13.36 6.70
N PHE A 160 -3.30 -12.26 7.40
CA PHE A 160 -1.96 -11.91 7.90
C PHE A 160 -1.56 -12.71 9.16
N GLY A 161 -2.51 -13.35 9.82
CA GLY A 161 -2.28 -14.22 10.97
C GLY A 161 -3.01 -13.83 12.23
N ARG A 162 -2.95 -14.71 13.24
CA ARG A 162 -3.67 -14.54 14.52
C ARG A 162 -3.23 -13.31 15.31
N ASP A 163 -1.96 -12.94 15.20
CA ASP A 163 -1.42 -11.78 15.93
C ASP A 163 -1.96 -10.47 15.35
N THR A 164 -2.01 -10.37 14.01
CA THR A 164 -2.64 -9.23 13.33
C THR A 164 -4.12 -9.11 13.67
N LEU A 165 -4.85 -10.23 13.72
CA LEU A 165 -6.25 -10.22 14.13
C LEU A 165 -6.41 -9.70 15.56
N ARG A 166 -5.56 -10.13 16.52
CA ARG A 166 -5.59 -9.59 17.89
C ARG A 166 -5.36 -8.08 17.95
N VAL A 167 -4.41 -7.59 17.15
CA VAL A 167 -4.16 -6.14 17.04
C VAL A 167 -5.40 -5.41 16.55
N VAL A 168 -6.03 -5.90 15.48
CA VAL A 168 -7.26 -5.31 14.93
C VAL A 168 -8.40 -5.32 15.94
N GLU A 169 -8.62 -6.42 16.68
CA GLU A 169 -9.64 -6.47 17.73
C GLU A 169 -9.38 -5.46 18.84
N GLY A 170 -8.12 -5.29 19.26
CA GLY A 170 -7.73 -4.25 20.20
C GLY A 170 -8.00 -2.83 19.67
N LEU A 171 -7.75 -2.59 18.37
CA LEU A 171 -8.05 -1.31 17.73
C LEU A 171 -9.56 -1.04 17.64
N LEU A 172 -10.38 -2.04 17.36
CA LEU A 172 -11.84 -1.91 17.29
C LEU A 172 -12.48 -1.69 18.66
N GLY A 173 -12.01 -2.40 19.69
CA GLY A 173 -12.58 -2.37 21.05
C GLY A 173 -12.23 -1.14 21.90
N SER A 174 -11.19 -0.36 21.55
CA SER A 174 -10.74 0.80 22.34
C SER A 174 -11.54 2.09 22.07
N GLY A 175 -12.71 2.02 21.46
CA GLY A 175 -13.54 3.16 21.11
C GLY A 175 -14.81 3.34 21.96
N ASP A 176 -15.00 2.50 22.99
CA ASP A 176 -16.22 2.49 23.81
C ASP A 176 -15.99 3.05 25.24
N GLU A 177 -14.91 3.85 25.47
CA GLU A 177 -14.69 4.56 26.75
C GLU A 177 -14.84 6.08 26.60
#